data_3a1d61c5da9fc4903931445bde42d3e2
#
_entry.id   3a1d61c5da9fc4903931445bde42d3e2
#
_cell.length_a   1.000
_cell.length_b   1.000
_cell.length_c   1.000
_cell.angle_alpha   90.00
_cell.angle_beta   90.00
_cell.angle_gamma   90.00
#
_symmetry.space_group_name_H-M   'P 1'
#
loop_
_entity.id
_entity.type
_entity.pdbx_description
1 polymer ?
#
loop_
_entity_poly.entity_id
_entity_poly.type
_entity_poly.pdbx_seq_one_letter_code
_entity_poly.pdbx_strand_id
1 'polypeptide(L)'
;MKSVLSSQLISICAAISILVGSLYYFSDTVKNHVDDSGMRQGHWVITGSMVNNPDFESDDIVEEGSYENDKKAGIWNKFYPDGKIRSQITYKNDKPIGEYTLYYDNGIVEESGNWQRNKNIGEFQRNYSNGNPHQRFAFSDSGKRNGKQTYFHENGSIALLVELVNGKESGIMKRYDEKGELSEEKSFDNGQFIAGTTKSHQELPEKFIPPPAEIEKNSDVIPSPPKSEESETNSAHHFQQNGHNILYDKNNSISQTGFFKEGKLWNGKWFKYNVNGILLRVDIYRNGKFIGHGVLEQE
;
A
#
# COMPACT_ATOMS: atom_id res chain seq x y z
N MET A 1 7.08 -74.60 8.28
CA MET A 1 5.98 -74.39 9.24
C MET A 1 5.92 -72.94 9.63
N LYS A 2 4.76 -72.33 9.38
CA LYS A 2 4.27 -71.01 9.84
C LYS A 2 5.14 -69.80 9.62
N SER A 3 4.83 -69.12 8.52
CA SER A 3 5.03 -67.73 8.22
C SER A 3 4.31 -66.80 9.24
N VAL A 4 4.99 -65.79 9.70
CA VAL A 4 4.34 -64.65 10.36
C VAL A 4 4.59 -63.42 9.50
N LEU A 5 3.56 -63.02 8.78
CA LEU A 5 3.50 -61.72 8.12
C LEU A 5 3.35 -60.63 9.20
N SER A 6 4.29 -59.70 9.24
CA SER A 6 4.15 -58.48 9.98
C SER A 6 3.42 -57.44 9.09
N SER A 7 2.15 -57.22 9.39
CA SER A 7 1.37 -56.15 8.82
C SER A 7 1.80 -54.82 9.43
N GLN A 8 2.43 -53.99 8.62
CA GLN A 8 2.60 -52.57 8.97
C GLN A 8 1.26 -51.85 8.79
N LEU A 9 0.67 -51.48 9.90
CA LEU A 9 -0.46 -50.57 9.97
C LEU A 9 0.04 -49.15 9.63
N ILE A 10 -0.20 -48.73 8.40
CA ILE A 10 -0.12 -47.30 8.02
C ILE A 10 -1.35 -46.65 8.62
N SER A 11 -1.12 -45.92 9.70
CA SER A 11 -2.14 -45.08 10.31
C SER A 11 -2.37 -43.86 9.40
N ILE A 12 -3.37 -43.95 8.55
CA ILE A 12 -3.90 -42.80 7.81
C ILE A 12 -4.77 -42.04 8.80
N CYS A 13 -4.21 -40.97 9.39
CA CYS A 13 -5.02 -39.96 10.04
C CYS A 13 -5.79 -39.22 8.95
N ALA A 14 -6.95 -39.70 8.59
CA ALA A 14 -7.95 -38.99 7.88
C ALA A 14 -8.49 -37.92 8.83
N ALA A 15 -7.98 -36.66 8.70
CA ALA A 15 -8.62 -35.50 9.26
C ALA A 15 -9.98 -35.35 8.57
N ILE A 16 -11.04 -35.85 9.22
CA ILE A 16 -12.39 -35.55 8.84
C ILE A 16 -12.59 -34.06 9.21
N SER A 17 -12.31 -33.20 8.24
CA SER A 17 -12.80 -31.83 8.23
C SER A 17 -14.31 -31.95 8.15
N ILE A 18 -14.97 -31.79 9.27
CA ILE A 18 -16.41 -31.57 9.31
C ILE A 18 -16.61 -30.21 8.65
N LEU A 19 -16.83 -30.24 7.33
CA LEU A 19 -17.41 -29.14 6.61
C LEU A 19 -18.83 -28.99 7.18
N VAL A 20 -18.97 -28.18 8.22
CA VAL A 20 -20.27 -27.54 8.53
C VAL A 20 -20.51 -26.60 7.39
N GLY A 21 -20.91 -27.16 6.27
CA GLY A 21 -21.54 -26.39 5.21
C GLY A 21 -22.82 -25.81 5.80
N SER A 22 -22.72 -24.60 6.36
CA SER A 22 -23.91 -23.76 6.41
C SER A 22 -24.34 -23.62 4.96
N LEU A 23 -25.32 -24.42 4.59
CA LEU A 23 -26.17 -24.16 3.43
C LEU A 23 -26.73 -22.77 3.67
N TYR A 24 -26.00 -21.74 3.26
CA TYR A 24 -26.62 -20.49 2.94
C TYR A 24 -27.54 -20.80 1.79
N TYR A 25 -28.81 -21.01 2.11
CA TYR A 25 -29.86 -20.84 1.12
C TYR A 25 -29.63 -19.44 0.57
N PHE A 26 -29.14 -19.38 -0.68
CA PHE A 26 -29.31 -18.21 -1.51
C PHE A 26 -30.81 -18.10 -1.72
N SER A 27 -31.52 -17.54 -0.74
CA SER A 27 -32.79 -16.90 -1.06
C SER A 27 -32.39 -15.85 -2.09
N ASP A 28 -33.16 -15.73 -3.16
CA ASP A 28 -33.14 -14.56 -4.04
C ASP A 28 -33.40 -13.34 -3.16
N THR A 29 -32.33 -12.86 -2.51
CA THR A 29 -32.43 -11.69 -1.64
C THR A 29 -32.67 -10.53 -2.59
N VAL A 30 -33.80 -9.87 -2.36
CA VAL A 30 -34.16 -8.65 -3.09
C VAL A 30 -32.96 -7.71 -3.00
N LYS A 31 -32.33 -7.49 -4.17
CA LYS A 31 -31.21 -6.56 -4.24
C LYS A 31 -31.70 -5.13 -4.08
N ASN A 32 -30.91 -4.28 -3.44
CA ASN A 32 -31.20 -2.85 -3.29
C ASN A 32 -32.51 -2.58 -2.52
N HIS A 33 -32.73 -3.34 -1.44
CA HIS A 33 -33.94 -3.21 -0.61
C HIS A 33 -33.83 -2.00 0.33
N VAL A 34 -34.95 -1.25 0.39
CA VAL A 34 -35.18 -0.17 1.35
C VAL A 34 -36.36 -0.60 2.21
N ASP A 35 -36.22 -0.54 3.55
CA ASP A 35 -37.29 -0.91 4.48
C ASP A 35 -38.36 0.20 4.62
N ASP A 36 -39.40 -0.07 5.39
CA ASP A 36 -40.51 0.85 5.62
C ASP A 36 -40.10 2.18 6.28
N SER A 37 -38.91 2.22 6.88
CA SER A 37 -38.34 3.43 7.49
C SER A 37 -37.44 4.21 6.51
N GLY A 38 -37.31 3.74 5.28
CA GLY A 38 -36.45 4.35 4.23
C GLY A 38 -34.98 4.01 4.36
N MET A 39 -34.60 3.01 5.17
CA MET A 39 -33.22 2.61 5.36
C MET A 39 -32.83 1.45 4.45
N ARG A 40 -31.62 1.50 3.88
CA ARG A 40 -31.05 0.41 3.07
C ARG A 40 -30.77 -0.80 3.94
N GLN A 41 -31.18 -1.96 3.44
CA GLN A 41 -31.03 -3.26 4.11
C GLN A 41 -30.55 -4.33 3.12
N GLY A 42 -29.81 -5.30 3.63
CA GLY A 42 -29.41 -6.48 2.86
C GLY A 42 -28.41 -6.18 1.75
N HIS A 43 -28.37 -7.03 0.73
CA HIS A 43 -27.40 -6.94 -0.36
C HIS A 43 -27.73 -5.82 -1.35
N TRP A 44 -26.74 -5.00 -1.65
CA TRP A 44 -26.81 -3.87 -2.57
C TRP A 44 -25.78 -3.99 -3.68
N VAL A 45 -26.21 -3.70 -4.89
CA VAL A 45 -25.38 -3.55 -6.08
C VAL A 45 -25.56 -2.12 -6.59
N ILE A 46 -24.49 -1.35 -6.55
CA ILE A 46 -24.45 0.04 -7.03
C ILE A 46 -23.89 0.02 -8.46
N THR A 47 -24.68 0.51 -9.41
CA THR A 47 -24.30 0.54 -10.83
C THR A 47 -23.86 1.94 -11.27
N GLY A 48 -23.29 2.02 -12.48
CA GLY A 48 -22.86 3.27 -13.11
C GLY A 48 -23.99 4.30 -13.19
N SER A 49 -25.23 3.87 -13.49
CA SER A 49 -26.41 4.74 -13.52
C SER A 49 -26.78 5.35 -12.17
N MET A 50 -26.34 4.76 -11.06
CA MET A 50 -26.61 5.23 -9.69
C MET A 50 -25.54 6.19 -9.17
N VAL A 51 -24.40 6.28 -9.88
CA VAL A 51 -23.30 7.16 -9.53
C VAL A 51 -23.02 8.14 -10.67
N ASN A 52 -22.67 9.37 -10.34
CA ASN A 52 -22.30 10.35 -11.38
C ASN A 52 -20.78 10.24 -11.66
N ASN A 53 -20.37 9.11 -12.25
CA ASN A 53 -18.99 8.85 -12.65
C ASN A 53 -18.93 8.46 -14.13
N PRO A 54 -18.35 9.31 -14.99
CA PRO A 54 -18.30 9.08 -16.43
C PRO A 54 -17.42 7.89 -16.86
N ASP A 55 -16.62 7.34 -15.95
CA ASP A 55 -15.76 6.18 -16.25
C ASP A 55 -16.54 4.87 -16.32
N PHE A 56 -17.81 4.84 -15.86
CA PHE A 56 -18.64 3.64 -15.83
C PHE A 56 -19.82 3.78 -16.78
N GLU A 57 -20.10 2.71 -17.51
CA GLU A 57 -21.33 2.56 -18.26
C GLU A 57 -22.53 2.39 -17.30
N SER A 58 -23.75 2.58 -17.81
CA SER A 58 -24.99 2.56 -17.01
C SER A 58 -25.14 1.32 -16.14
N ASP A 59 -24.79 0.16 -16.70
CA ASP A 59 -25.01 -1.15 -16.09
C ASP A 59 -23.76 -1.73 -15.42
N ASP A 60 -22.62 -1.05 -15.51
CA ASP A 60 -21.40 -1.47 -14.85
C ASP A 60 -21.59 -1.48 -13.34
N ILE A 61 -21.13 -2.54 -12.69
CA ILE A 61 -21.12 -2.62 -11.23
C ILE A 61 -19.96 -1.78 -10.71
N VAL A 62 -20.26 -0.75 -9.93
CA VAL A 62 -19.27 0.13 -9.30
C VAL A 62 -18.85 -0.42 -7.94
N GLU A 63 -19.82 -0.82 -7.12
CA GLU A 63 -19.57 -1.47 -5.85
C GLU A 63 -20.75 -2.34 -5.42
N GLU A 64 -20.47 -3.36 -4.62
CA GLU A 64 -21.50 -4.22 -4.02
C GLU A 64 -21.13 -4.59 -2.59
N GLY A 65 -22.15 -4.89 -1.79
CA GLY A 65 -22.00 -5.31 -0.42
C GLY A 65 -23.33 -5.30 0.32
N SER A 66 -23.30 -5.29 1.66
CA SER A 66 -24.51 -5.29 2.45
C SER A 66 -24.65 -4.02 3.28
N TYR A 67 -25.88 -3.55 3.40
CA TYR A 67 -26.27 -2.53 4.36
C TYR A 67 -27.06 -3.15 5.52
N GLU A 68 -26.83 -2.61 6.71
CA GLU A 68 -27.65 -2.80 7.90
C GLU A 68 -28.02 -1.42 8.43
N ASN A 69 -29.34 -1.09 8.38
CA ASN A 69 -29.86 0.22 8.80
C ASN A 69 -29.06 1.39 8.19
N ASP A 70 -28.95 1.40 6.85
CA ASP A 70 -28.27 2.42 6.06
C ASP A 70 -26.73 2.48 6.19
N LYS A 71 -26.13 1.55 6.98
CA LYS A 71 -24.69 1.49 7.22
C LYS A 71 -24.07 0.29 6.54
N LYS A 72 -22.92 0.48 5.91
CA LYS A 72 -22.15 -0.62 5.33
C LYS A 72 -21.79 -1.64 6.40
N ALA A 73 -22.03 -2.92 6.09
CA ALA A 73 -21.76 -4.07 6.94
C ALA A 73 -21.18 -5.22 6.10
N GLY A 74 -20.31 -6.03 6.69
CA GLY A 74 -19.67 -7.14 5.98
C GLY A 74 -18.70 -6.69 4.89
N ILE A 75 -18.44 -7.60 3.95
CA ILE A 75 -17.49 -7.36 2.84
C ILE A 75 -18.14 -6.48 1.78
N TRP A 76 -17.41 -5.47 1.34
CA TRP A 76 -17.73 -4.61 0.23
C TRP A 76 -16.67 -4.72 -0.86
N ASN A 77 -17.11 -5.04 -2.06
CA ASN A 77 -16.29 -5.07 -3.26
C ASN A 77 -16.49 -3.77 -4.04
N LYS A 78 -15.40 -3.19 -4.52
CA LYS A 78 -15.41 -2.14 -5.55
C LYS A 78 -14.78 -2.68 -6.80
N PHE A 79 -15.22 -2.17 -7.93
CA PHE A 79 -14.79 -2.66 -9.24
C PHE A 79 -14.12 -1.55 -10.05
N TYR A 80 -13.29 -1.95 -10.98
CA TYR A 80 -12.85 -1.13 -12.10
C TYR A 80 -13.93 -1.11 -13.19
N PRO A 81 -13.88 -0.14 -14.13
CA PRO A 81 -14.84 -0.11 -15.25
C PRO A 81 -14.84 -1.37 -16.13
N ASP A 82 -13.73 -2.10 -16.16
CA ASP A 82 -13.63 -3.38 -16.87
C ASP A 82 -14.21 -4.59 -16.10
N GLY A 83 -14.85 -4.34 -14.95
CA GLY A 83 -15.49 -5.34 -14.10
C GLY A 83 -14.54 -6.10 -13.17
N LYS A 84 -13.25 -5.86 -13.22
CA LYS A 84 -12.31 -6.47 -12.27
C LYS A 84 -12.44 -5.86 -10.87
N ILE A 85 -12.22 -6.68 -9.86
CA ILE A 85 -12.20 -6.20 -8.46
C ILE A 85 -11.06 -5.19 -8.28
N ARG A 86 -11.41 -4.03 -7.75
CA ARG A 86 -10.50 -2.97 -7.36
C ARG A 86 -10.15 -3.02 -5.87
N SER A 87 -11.16 -3.32 -5.04
CA SER A 87 -10.94 -3.47 -3.60
C SER A 87 -11.97 -4.37 -2.95
N GLN A 88 -11.55 -5.06 -1.93
CA GLN A 88 -12.38 -5.83 -1.02
C GLN A 88 -12.10 -5.38 0.40
N ILE A 89 -13.10 -4.80 1.06
CA ILE A 89 -12.94 -4.17 2.38
C ILE A 89 -14.09 -4.62 3.28
N THR A 90 -13.76 -5.06 4.49
CA THR A 90 -14.78 -5.40 5.49
C THR A 90 -15.20 -4.15 6.26
N TYR A 91 -16.50 -3.97 6.42
CA TYR A 91 -17.12 -2.84 7.14
C TYR A 91 -17.97 -3.30 8.32
N LYS A 92 -18.01 -2.46 9.33
CA LYS A 92 -18.98 -2.51 10.43
C LYS A 92 -19.45 -1.10 10.77
N ASN A 93 -20.75 -0.82 10.58
CA ASN A 93 -21.33 0.51 10.78
C ASN A 93 -20.56 1.61 10.01
N ASP A 94 -20.38 1.44 8.70
CA ASP A 94 -19.61 2.31 7.79
C ASP A 94 -18.10 2.44 8.06
N LYS A 95 -17.60 1.76 9.09
CA LYS A 95 -16.17 1.83 9.44
C LYS A 95 -15.45 0.60 8.92
N PRO A 96 -14.33 0.77 8.20
CA PRO A 96 -13.47 -0.34 7.83
C PRO A 96 -12.98 -1.07 9.10
N ILE A 97 -13.04 -2.39 9.08
CA ILE A 97 -12.60 -3.27 10.17
C ILE A 97 -12.19 -4.63 9.60
N GLY A 98 -11.17 -5.26 10.18
CA GLY A 98 -10.72 -6.56 9.72
C GLY A 98 -9.89 -6.49 8.44
N GLU A 99 -9.84 -7.59 7.73
CA GLU A 99 -9.02 -7.73 6.53
C GLU A 99 -9.53 -6.86 5.39
N TYR A 100 -8.58 -6.33 4.61
CA TYR A 100 -8.84 -5.66 3.36
C TYR A 100 -7.81 -6.06 2.31
N THR A 101 -8.21 -5.96 1.04
CA THR A 101 -7.33 -6.16 -0.12
C THR A 101 -7.65 -5.14 -1.20
N LEU A 102 -6.62 -4.50 -1.73
CA LEU A 102 -6.67 -3.63 -2.89
C LEU A 102 -5.99 -4.33 -4.07
N TYR A 103 -6.46 -4.08 -5.27
CA TYR A 103 -5.94 -4.69 -6.50
C TYR A 103 -5.59 -3.63 -7.52
N TYR A 104 -4.56 -3.86 -8.30
CA TYR A 104 -4.31 -3.16 -9.54
C TYR A 104 -5.34 -3.53 -10.61
N ASP A 105 -5.44 -2.73 -11.66
CA ASP A 105 -6.31 -2.98 -12.82
C ASP A 105 -5.96 -4.26 -13.59
N ASN A 106 -4.71 -4.75 -13.46
CA ASN A 106 -4.28 -6.04 -13.99
C ASN A 106 -4.68 -7.24 -13.10
N GLY A 107 -5.38 -7.01 -11.97
CA GLY A 107 -5.85 -8.03 -11.04
C GLY A 107 -4.81 -8.49 -10.01
N ILE A 108 -3.59 -7.98 -10.06
CA ILE A 108 -2.56 -8.27 -9.05
C ILE A 108 -2.91 -7.55 -7.76
N VAL A 109 -2.70 -8.20 -6.60
CA VAL A 109 -2.87 -7.57 -5.30
C VAL A 109 -1.88 -6.41 -5.18
N GLU A 110 -2.41 -5.20 -5.02
CA GLU A 110 -1.62 -4.00 -4.74
C GLU A 110 -1.24 -3.95 -3.26
N GLU A 111 -2.24 -4.12 -2.39
CA GLU A 111 -2.06 -3.95 -0.95
C GLU A 111 -3.01 -4.86 -0.17
N SER A 112 -2.58 -5.38 0.96
CA SER A 112 -3.45 -6.04 1.93
C SER A 112 -2.96 -5.83 3.34
N GLY A 113 -3.90 -5.86 4.28
CA GLY A 113 -3.65 -5.66 5.69
C GLY A 113 -4.90 -5.89 6.53
N ASN A 114 -4.84 -5.43 7.77
CA ASN A 114 -5.94 -5.57 8.71
C ASN A 114 -6.20 -4.25 9.42
N TRP A 115 -7.48 -3.85 9.47
CA TRP A 115 -7.93 -2.60 10.09
C TRP A 115 -8.60 -2.83 11.43
N GLN A 116 -8.22 -2.05 12.42
CA GLN A 116 -8.90 -1.97 13.69
C GLN A 116 -8.90 -0.53 14.20
N ARG A 117 -10.10 0.01 14.50
CA ARG A 117 -10.26 1.38 15.03
C ARG A 117 -9.56 2.45 14.18
N ASN A 118 -9.71 2.36 12.86
CA ASN A 118 -9.09 3.23 11.87
C ASN A 118 -7.54 3.19 11.86
N LYS A 119 -6.96 2.06 12.23
CA LYS A 119 -5.51 1.83 12.22
C LYS A 119 -5.19 0.47 11.63
N ASN A 120 -4.09 0.35 10.95
CA ASN A 120 -3.53 -0.95 10.59
C ASN A 120 -3.00 -1.65 11.83
N ILE A 121 -3.21 -2.94 11.90
CA ILE A 121 -2.68 -3.85 12.92
C ILE A 121 -2.15 -5.12 12.25
N GLY A 122 -1.20 -5.77 12.92
CA GLY A 122 -0.64 -7.03 12.41
C GLY A 122 0.19 -6.85 11.14
N GLU A 123 0.08 -7.79 10.23
CA GLU A 123 0.85 -7.81 9.00
C GLU A 123 0.24 -6.91 7.92
N PHE A 124 1.10 -6.25 7.18
CA PHE A 124 0.80 -5.41 6.05
C PHE A 124 1.73 -5.76 4.89
N GLN A 125 1.17 -5.81 3.71
CA GLN A 125 1.95 -6.00 2.49
C GLN A 125 1.48 -5.09 1.37
N ARG A 126 2.44 -4.63 0.56
CA ARG A 126 2.21 -3.97 -0.70
C ARG A 126 3.08 -4.61 -1.77
N ASN A 127 2.56 -4.72 -2.97
CA ASN A 127 3.29 -5.23 -4.12
C ASN A 127 3.41 -4.14 -5.20
N TYR A 128 4.35 -4.33 -6.10
CA TYR A 128 4.40 -3.66 -7.39
C TYR A 128 3.35 -4.23 -8.34
N SER A 129 3.05 -3.51 -9.42
CA SER A 129 2.10 -3.95 -10.43
C SER A 129 2.54 -5.20 -11.22
N ASN A 130 3.82 -5.55 -11.17
CA ASN A 130 4.35 -6.81 -11.70
C ASN A 130 4.19 -8.00 -10.74
N GLY A 131 3.61 -7.78 -9.53
CA GLY A 131 3.38 -8.79 -8.50
C GLY A 131 4.53 -8.99 -7.53
N ASN A 132 5.70 -8.44 -7.79
CA ASN A 132 6.82 -8.52 -6.85
C ASN A 132 6.50 -7.74 -5.57
N PRO A 133 7.01 -8.18 -4.40
CA PRO A 133 6.82 -7.45 -3.16
C PRO A 133 7.44 -6.05 -3.27
N HIS A 134 6.74 -5.05 -2.70
CA HIS A 134 7.26 -3.70 -2.53
C HIS A 134 7.55 -3.40 -1.05
N GLN A 135 6.62 -3.77 -0.17
CA GLN A 135 6.72 -3.53 1.27
C GLN A 135 6.13 -4.69 2.06
N ARG A 136 6.78 -5.06 3.15
CA ARG A 136 6.30 -6.00 4.16
C ARG A 136 6.55 -5.38 5.53
N PHE A 137 5.47 -5.09 6.25
CA PHE A 137 5.50 -4.42 7.54
C PHE A 137 4.74 -5.21 8.59
N ALA A 138 5.04 -4.92 9.86
CA ALA A 138 4.22 -5.35 10.98
C ALA A 138 3.82 -4.12 11.80
N PHE A 139 2.57 -4.13 12.27
CA PHE A 139 2.00 -3.09 13.13
C PHE A 139 1.62 -3.69 14.47
N SER A 140 1.84 -2.92 15.54
CA SER A 140 1.32 -3.26 16.86
C SER A 140 -0.19 -3.02 16.95
N ASP A 141 -0.83 -3.50 18.01
CA ASP A 141 -2.26 -3.27 18.28
C ASP A 141 -2.60 -1.77 18.47
N SER A 142 -1.60 -0.95 18.75
CA SER A 142 -1.76 0.51 18.81
C SER A 142 -1.70 1.18 17.43
N GLY A 143 -1.43 0.43 16.36
CA GLY A 143 -1.29 0.92 14.99
C GLY A 143 0.07 1.55 14.68
N LYS A 144 1.08 1.34 15.50
CA LYS A 144 2.45 1.78 15.21
C LYS A 144 3.23 0.68 14.53
N ARG A 145 4.06 1.02 13.54
CA ARG A 145 5.01 0.06 12.97
C ARG A 145 5.87 -0.52 14.07
N ASN A 146 6.00 -1.84 14.10
CA ASN A 146 6.73 -2.54 15.14
C ASN A 146 7.31 -3.84 14.57
N GLY A 147 8.55 -4.15 14.92
CA GLY A 147 9.27 -5.28 14.37
C GLY A 147 9.92 -4.99 13.01
N LYS A 148 10.22 -6.05 12.26
CA LYS A 148 10.94 -5.97 11.00
C LYS A 148 10.10 -5.30 9.90
N GLN A 149 10.70 -4.30 9.26
CA GLN A 149 10.17 -3.66 8.07
C GLN A 149 11.09 -3.99 6.89
N THR A 150 10.52 -4.45 5.80
CA THR A 150 11.26 -4.83 4.61
C THR A 150 10.72 -4.06 3.42
N TYR A 151 11.62 -3.41 2.69
CA TYR A 151 11.34 -2.79 1.41
C TYR A 151 12.07 -3.57 0.32
N PHE A 152 11.49 -3.59 -0.86
CA PHE A 152 12.04 -4.34 -1.98
C PHE A 152 12.19 -3.43 -3.20
N HIS A 153 13.13 -3.74 -4.05
CA HIS A 153 13.23 -3.23 -5.40
C HIS A 153 12.15 -3.85 -6.30
N GLU A 154 11.88 -3.23 -7.43
CA GLU A 154 10.85 -3.72 -8.36
C GLU A 154 11.18 -5.11 -8.95
N ASN A 155 12.45 -5.48 -9.00
CA ASN A 155 12.90 -6.83 -9.38
C ASN A 155 12.67 -7.89 -8.29
N GLY A 156 12.14 -7.50 -7.11
CA GLY A 156 11.86 -8.37 -5.97
C GLY A 156 13.03 -8.59 -5.01
N SER A 157 14.23 -8.06 -5.29
CA SER A 157 15.34 -8.09 -4.35
C SER A 157 15.09 -7.13 -3.18
N ILE A 158 15.67 -7.44 -2.01
CA ILE A 158 15.53 -6.58 -0.83
C ILE A 158 16.29 -5.26 -1.08
N ALA A 159 15.62 -4.12 -0.87
CA ALA A 159 16.20 -2.79 -0.94
C ALA A 159 16.61 -2.25 0.43
N LEU A 160 15.77 -2.49 1.46
CA LEU A 160 16.01 -1.99 2.80
C LEU A 160 15.44 -2.94 3.85
N LEU A 161 16.23 -3.19 4.90
CA LEU A 161 15.79 -3.83 6.13
C LEU A 161 15.98 -2.86 7.29
N VAL A 162 14.95 -2.69 8.09
CA VAL A 162 15.01 -1.91 9.32
C VAL A 162 14.07 -2.53 10.36
N GLU A 163 14.45 -2.48 11.62
CA GLU A 163 13.59 -2.85 12.73
C GLU A 163 13.07 -1.61 13.43
N LEU A 164 11.79 -1.61 13.73
CA LEU A 164 11.13 -0.53 14.46
C LEU A 164 10.61 -1.05 15.80
N VAL A 165 10.74 -0.22 16.83
CA VAL A 165 10.12 -0.41 18.13
C VAL A 165 9.21 0.79 18.39
N ASN A 166 7.90 0.55 18.46
CA ASN A 166 6.91 1.62 18.66
C ASN A 166 6.99 2.76 17.61
N GLY A 167 7.27 2.42 16.35
CA GLY A 167 7.36 3.37 15.24
C GLY A 167 8.70 4.09 15.10
N LYS A 168 9.71 3.70 15.88
CA LYS A 168 11.04 4.30 15.84
C LYS A 168 12.08 3.27 15.45
N GLU A 169 13.04 3.66 14.61
CA GLU A 169 14.13 2.78 14.17
C GLU A 169 14.95 2.31 15.39
N SER A 170 15.28 1.02 15.38
CA SER A 170 16.07 0.37 16.42
C SER A 170 17.00 -0.67 15.80
N GLY A 171 18.23 -0.73 16.29
CA GLY A 171 19.22 -1.68 15.78
C GLY A 171 19.83 -1.25 14.44
N ILE A 172 20.20 -2.22 13.60
CA ILE A 172 20.93 -1.98 12.35
C ILE A 172 19.96 -1.92 11.18
N MET A 173 19.93 -0.77 10.49
CA MET A 173 19.33 -0.63 9.18
C MET A 173 20.33 -1.10 8.12
N LYS A 174 19.86 -1.88 7.15
CA LYS A 174 20.65 -2.40 6.04
C LYS A 174 20.02 -1.99 4.72
N ARG A 175 20.82 -1.42 3.82
CA ARG A 175 20.42 -1.08 2.46
C ARG A 175 21.15 -1.97 1.48
N TYR A 176 20.45 -2.42 0.45
CA TYR A 176 20.97 -3.28 -0.61
C TYR A 176 20.72 -2.63 -1.96
N ASP A 177 21.56 -2.94 -2.94
CA ASP A 177 21.33 -2.58 -4.32
C ASP A 177 20.36 -3.56 -5.03
N GLU A 178 20.06 -3.31 -6.30
CA GLU A 178 19.16 -4.16 -7.09
C GLU A 178 19.71 -5.58 -7.35
N LYS A 179 21.03 -5.79 -7.20
CA LYS A 179 21.66 -7.11 -7.29
C LYS A 179 21.56 -7.89 -5.97
N GLY A 180 21.10 -7.23 -4.89
CA GLY A 180 21.04 -7.78 -3.55
C GLY A 180 22.36 -7.66 -2.77
N GLU A 181 23.32 -6.88 -3.26
CA GLU A 181 24.58 -6.62 -2.58
C GLU A 181 24.39 -5.56 -1.50
N LEU A 182 24.95 -5.80 -0.30
CA LEU A 182 24.86 -4.86 0.81
C LEU A 182 25.61 -3.58 0.49
N SER A 183 24.92 -2.46 0.42
CA SER A 183 25.51 -1.15 0.09
C SER A 183 25.79 -0.29 1.31
N GLU A 184 24.92 -0.36 2.33
CA GLU A 184 25.05 0.51 3.53
C GLU A 184 24.48 -0.16 4.77
N GLU A 185 25.15 0.06 5.91
CA GLU A 185 24.63 -0.20 7.25
C GLU A 185 24.67 1.05 8.11
N LYS A 186 23.64 1.27 8.91
CA LYS A 186 23.53 2.34 9.90
C LYS A 186 22.89 1.82 11.17
N SER A 187 23.35 2.27 12.35
CA SER A 187 22.73 1.89 13.61
C SER A 187 21.84 3.00 14.15
N PHE A 188 20.72 2.59 14.72
CA PHE A 188 19.73 3.47 15.33
C PHE A 188 19.38 3.02 16.74
N ASP A 189 19.11 3.98 17.61
CA ASP A 189 18.53 3.76 18.93
C ASP A 189 17.36 4.72 19.13
N ASN A 190 16.17 4.16 19.35
CA ASN A 190 14.94 4.90 19.60
C ASN A 190 14.67 6.01 18.55
N GLY A 191 14.94 5.71 17.27
CA GLY A 191 14.77 6.61 16.13
C GLY A 191 15.92 7.59 15.90
N GLN A 192 16.96 7.56 16.74
CA GLN A 192 18.14 8.41 16.60
C GLN A 192 19.29 7.65 15.93
N PHE A 193 19.85 8.23 14.90
CA PHE A 193 21.05 7.69 14.26
C PHE A 193 22.25 7.77 15.22
N ILE A 194 22.97 6.65 15.36
CA ILE A 194 24.19 6.58 16.16
C ILE A 194 25.37 6.98 15.28
N ALA A 195 25.91 8.16 15.51
CA ALA A 195 27.02 8.70 14.73
C ALA A 195 28.25 7.75 14.72
N GLY A 196 28.93 7.66 13.57
CA GLY A 196 30.10 6.79 13.38
C GLY A 196 29.79 5.32 13.13
N THR A 197 28.50 4.93 13.04
CA THR A 197 28.12 3.54 12.76
C THR A 197 27.87 3.25 11.28
N THR A 198 27.94 4.26 10.42
CA THR A 198 27.77 4.06 8.96
C THR A 198 28.90 3.22 8.42
N LYS A 199 28.55 2.10 7.76
CA LYS A 199 29.47 1.30 6.95
C LYS A 199 28.96 1.31 5.53
N SER A 200 29.79 1.78 4.60
CA SER A 200 29.55 1.68 3.16
C SER A 200 30.29 0.47 2.63
N HIS A 201 29.60 -0.34 1.83
CA HIS A 201 30.15 -1.56 1.20
C HIS A 201 30.34 -1.39 -0.30
N GLN A 202 29.91 -0.25 -0.87
CA GLN A 202 30.23 0.10 -2.24
C GLN A 202 31.57 0.83 -2.29
N GLU A 203 32.49 0.38 -3.16
CA GLU A 203 33.65 1.17 -3.52
C GLU A 203 33.14 2.45 -4.18
N LEU A 204 33.29 3.58 -3.51
CA LEU A 204 33.02 4.87 -4.13
C LEU A 204 33.98 5.02 -5.33
N PRO A 205 33.48 5.37 -6.52
CA PRO A 205 34.39 5.73 -7.62
C PRO A 205 35.29 6.84 -7.11
N GLU A 206 36.62 6.65 -7.29
CA GLU A 206 37.62 7.63 -6.86
C GLU A 206 37.25 9.02 -7.38
N LYS A 207 37.09 9.96 -6.43
CA LYS A 207 36.87 11.39 -6.64
C LYS A 207 35.51 11.84 -7.15
N PHE A 208 34.59 11.97 -6.24
CA PHE A 208 33.69 13.12 -6.27
C PHE A 208 34.06 14.05 -5.11
N ILE A 209 34.75 15.15 -5.41
CA ILE A 209 34.95 16.27 -4.49
C ILE A 209 33.70 17.13 -4.62
N PRO A 210 32.79 17.17 -3.63
CA PRO A 210 31.67 18.09 -3.70
C PRO A 210 32.20 19.54 -3.63
N PRO A 211 31.64 20.46 -4.41
CA PRO A 211 31.96 21.89 -4.26
C PRO A 211 31.59 22.34 -2.83
N PRO A 212 32.32 23.33 -2.27
CA PRO A 212 32.08 23.82 -0.92
C PRO A 212 30.64 24.33 -0.80
N ALA A 213 29.95 23.89 0.27
CA ALA A 213 28.60 24.32 0.56
C ALA A 213 28.59 25.83 0.85
N GLU A 214 27.98 26.63 -0.02
CA GLU A 214 27.58 27.98 0.34
C GLU A 214 26.40 27.91 1.31
N ILE A 215 26.65 28.45 2.51
CA ILE A 215 25.63 28.60 3.55
C ILE A 215 24.78 29.80 3.20
N GLU A 216 23.60 29.56 2.63
CA GLU A 216 22.58 30.61 2.56
C GLU A 216 21.69 30.60 3.81
N LYS A 217 21.64 31.79 4.42
CA LYS A 217 20.85 32.10 5.62
C LYS A 217 19.37 32.16 5.29
N ASN A 218 18.59 31.57 6.18
CA ASN A 218 17.17 31.83 6.50
C ASN A 218 16.38 32.71 5.56
N SER A 219 15.34 32.14 4.96
CA SER A 219 14.05 32.83 4.78
C SER A 219 12.91 31.82 4.82
N ASP A 220 11.93 32.10 5.67
CA ASP A 220 10.64 31.40 5.77
C ASP A 220 9.81 31.65 4.50
N VAL A 221 10.15 30.93 3.44
CA VAL A 221 9.36 30.89 2.22
C VAL A 221 9.01 29.43 1.96
N ILE A 222 7.72 29.14 1.98
CA ILE A 222 7.18 27.87 1.51
C ILE A 222 7.68 27.67 0.08
N PRO A 223 8.53 26.67 -0.21
CA PRO A 223 9.07 26.51 -1.54
C PRO A 223 7.97 26.13 -2.52
N SER A 224 7.85 26.90 -3.59
CA SER A 224 7.09 26.46 -4.77
C SER A 224 7.68 25.16 -5.29
N PRO A 225 6.85 24.25 -5.85
CA PRO A 225 7.36 22.98 -6.37
C PRO A 225 8.43 23.24 -7.43
N PRO A 226 9.52 22.45 -7.46
CA PRO A 226 10.60 22.64 -8.40
C PRO A 226 10.07 22.54 -9.84
N LYS A 227 10.44 23.48 -10.68
CA LYS A 227 10.30 23.35 -12.13
C LYS A 227 11.21 22.21 -12.57
N SER A 228 10.67 21.27 -13.35
CA SER A 228 11.43 20.20 -13.95
C SER A 228 12.54 20.77 -14.83
N GLU A 229 13.78 20.66 -14.39
CA GLU A 229 14.93 20.75 -15.31
C GLU A 229 15.03 19.41 -16.04
N GLU A 230 15.09 19.49 -17.35
CA GLU A 230 15.26 18.35 -18.24
C GLU A 230 16.58 17.64 -17.93
N SER A 231 16.52 16.44 -17.37
CA SER A 231 17.65 15.51 -17.42
C SER A 231 17.37 14.48 -18.49
N GLU A 232 18.11 14.59 -19.59
CA GLU A 232 18.18 13.55 -20.61
C GLU A 232 18.80 12.29 -20.01
N THR A 233 17.97 11.26 -19.74
CA THR A 233 18.41 9.85 -19.85
C THR A 233 17.20 8.93 -19.95
N ASN A 234 17.04 8.34 -21.11
CA ASN A 234 16.42 7.06 -21.45
C ASN A 234 15.34 6.49 -20.53
N SER A 235 14.08 6.82 -20.82
CA SER A 235 12.93 5.90 -20.97
C SER A 235 11.65 6.71 -21.22
N ALA A 236 10.87 6.35 -22.20
CA ALA A 236 9.80 7.04 -22.85
C ALA A 236 8.58 7.36 -21.98
N HIS A 237 8.71 8.22 -20.99
CA HIS A 237 7.54 8.87 -20.38
C HIS A 237 7.80 10.36 -20.30
N HIS A 238 7.39 11.04 -21.36
CA HIS A 238 7.37 12.50 -21.41
C HIS A 238 6.41 13.00 -20.32
N PHE A 239 6.92 13.88 -19.44
CA PHE A 239 6.07 14.56 -18.45
C PHE A 239 4.93 15.30 -19.15
N GLN A 240 3.70 14.95 -18.83
CA GLN A 240 2.51 15.59 -19.38
C GLN A 240 2.08 16.72 -18.45
N GLN A 241 2.17 17.95 -18.90
CA GLN A 241 1.72 19.12 -18.12
C GLN A 241 0.22 19.05 -17.77
N ASN A 242 -0.58 18.37 -18.62
CA ASN A 242 -1.99 18.08 -18.40
C ASN A 242 -2.20 16.59 -18.67
N GLY A 243 -2.12 15.75 -17.62
CA GLY A 243 -2.22 14.30 -17.78
C GLY A 243 -1.72 13.55 -16.55
N HIS A 244 -1.79 12.22 -16.63
CA HIS A 244 -1.26 11.36 -15.58
C HIS A 244 0.25 11.23 -15.66
N ASN A 245 0.91 11.41 -14.53
CA ASN A 245 2.36 11.24 -14.41
C ASN A 245 2.71 10.46 -13.13
N ILE A 246 3.85 9.77 -13.22
CA ILE A 246 4.56 9.23 -12.06
C ILE A 246 5.92 9.90 -12.06
N LEU A 247 6.23 10.63 -10.99
CA LEU A 247 7.50 11.31 -10.82
C LEU A 247 8.31 10.58 -9.75
N TYR A 248 9.61 10.51 -9.97
CA TYR A 248 10.54 9.87 -9.05
C TYR A 248 11.44 10.92 -8.40
N ASP A 249 11.94 10.64 -7.21
CA ASP A 249 12.97 11.43 -6.56
C ASP A 249 14.39 11.00 -7.02
N LYS A 250 15.41 11.67 -6.54
CA LYS A 250 16.82 11.36 -6.84
C LYS A 250 17.27 9.96 -6.41
N ASN A 251 16.50 9.28 -5.58
CA ASN A 251 16.76 7.92 -5.12
C ASN A 251 15.91 6.88 -5.87
N ASN A 252 15.29 7.30 -6.98
CA ASN A 252 14.39 6.49 -7.80
C ASN A 252 13.14 5.98 -7.05
N SER A 253 12.73 6.69 -5.99
CA SER A 253 11.48 6.42 -5.27
C SER A 253 10.36 7.28 -5.85
N ILE A 254 9.13 6.73 -5.95
CA ILE A 254 7.99 7.52 -6.46
C ILE A 254 7.79 8.73 -5.55
N SER A 255 8.00 9.94 -6.09
CA SER A 255 7.80 11.18 -5.35
C SER A 255 6.38 11.72 -5.51
N GLN A 256 5.81 11.64 -6.71
CA GLN A 256 4.44 12.05 -6.96
C GLN A 256 3.78 11.13 -7.99
N THR A 257 2.49 10.87 -7.81
CA THR A 257 1.70 10.16 -8.82
C THR A 257 0.29 10.72 -8.89
N GLY A 258 -0.26 10.82 -10.10
CA GLY A 258 -1.63 11.28 -10.31
C GLY A 258 -1.78 12.17 -11.54
N PHE A 259 -2.94 12.83 -11.62
CA PHE A 259 -3.25 13.75 -12.69
C PHE A 259 -2.67 15.12 -12.40
N PHE A 260 -1.93 15.67 -13.37
CA PHE A 260 -1.34 17.00 -13.34
C PHE A 260 -2.14 17.94 -14.23
N LYS A 261 -2.26 19.20 -13.82
CA LYS A 261 -2.86 20.29 -14.59
C LYS A 261 -1.92 21.49 -14.53
N GLU A 262 -1.54 22.01 -15.70
CA GLU A 262 -0.57 23.11 -15.82
C GLU A 262 0.74 22.83 -15.06
N GLY A 263 1.21 21.57 -15.14
CA GLY A 263 2.43 21.12 -14.48
C GLY A 263 2.34 20.95 -12.95
N LYS A 264 1.16 21.15 -12.34
CA LYS A 264 0.94 20.98 -10.89
C LYS A 264 0.13 19.73 -10.60
N LEU A 265 0.45 19.03 -9.53
CA LEU A 265 -0.33 17.88 -9.08
C LEU A 265 -1.76 18.35 -8.74
N TRP A 266 -2.73 17.90 -9.56
CA TRP A 266 -4.13 18.29 -9.47
C TRP A 266 -4.95 17.29 -8.65
N ASN A 267 -4.86 16.01 -9.02
CA ASN A 267 -5.47 14.91 -8.28
C ASN A 267 -4.44 13.81 -8.12
N GLY A 268 -4.04 13.48 -6.90
CA GLY A 268 -3.02 12.45 -6.71
C GLY A 268 -2.34 12.47 -5.36
N LYS A 269 -1.20 11.82 -5.32
CA LYS A 269 -0.43 11.58 -4.09
C LYS A 269 0.97 12.16 -4.22
N TRP A 270 1.47 12.79 -3.16
CA TRP A 270 2.86 13.22 -3.01
C TRP A 270 3.50 12.49 -1.84
N PHE A 271 4.47 11.66 -2.14
CA PHE A 271 5.18 10.82 -1.18
C PHE A 271 6.35 11.60 -0.57
N LYS A 272 6.44 11.62 0.74
CA LYS A 272 7.49 12.29 1.49
C LYS A 272 8.36 11.26 2.20
N TYR A 273 9.65 11.29 1.93
CA TYR A 273 10.61 10.37 2.52
C TYR A 273 11.55 11.12 3.46
N ASN A 274 12.09 10.42 4.46
CA ASN A 274 13.20 10.95 5.24
C ASN A 274 14.52 10.82 4.46
N VAL A 275 15.60 11.32 5.05
CA VAL A 275 16.95 11.29 4.43
C VAL A 275 17.47 9.86 4.18
N ASN A 276 16.87 8.86 4.83
CA ASN A 276 17.21 7.46 4.69
C ASN A 276 16.33 6.75 3.63
N GLY A 277 15.45 7.47 2.93
CA GLY A 277 14.52 6.93 1.95
C GLY A 277 13.33 6.19 2.56
N ILE A 278 13.06 6.37 3.85
CA ILE A 278 11.89 5.81 4.51
C ILE A 278 10.71 6.75 4.27
N LEU A 279 9.61 6.21 3.77
CA LEU A 279 8.41 6.97 3.50
C LEU A 279 7.80 7.48 4.83
N LEU A 280 7.73 8.80 5.00
CA LEU A 280 7.21 9.44 6.21
C LEU A 280 5.71 9.68 6.12
N ARG A 281 5.23 10.15 4.96
CA ARG A 281 3.82 10.45 4.76
C ARG A 281 3.49 10.57 3.28
N VAL A 282 2.21 10.46 2.96
CA VAL A 282 1.65 10.74 1.64
C VAL A 282 0.69 11.92 1.75
N ASP A 283 0.94 12.98 1.05
CA ASP A 283 0.03 14.12 0.95
C ASP A 283 -0.95 13.87 -0.22
N ILE A 284 -2.25 13.96 0.06
CA ILE A 284 -3.31 13.79 -0.95
C ILE A 284 -3.74 15.14 -1.48
N TYR A 285 -3.80 15.23 -2.81
CA TYR A 285 -4.27 16.42 -3.52
C TYR A 285 -5.54 16.10 -4.30
N ARG A 286 -6.50 17.02 -4.26
CA ARG A 286 -7.73 16.97 -5.04
C ARG A 286 -8.06 18.38 -5.54
N ASN A 287 -8.31 18.50 -6.87
CA ASN A 287 -8.57 19.76 -7.53
C ASN A 287 -7.49 20.83 -7.24
N GLY A 288 -6.22 20.42 -7.23
CA GLY A 288 -5.07 21.27 -6.97
C GLY A 288 -4.90 21.72 -5.51
N LYS A 289 -5.73 21.23 -4.60
CA LYS A 289 -5.67 21.56 -3.17
C LYS A 289 -5.22 20.35 -2.35
N PHE A 290 -4.37 20.60 -1.37
CA PHE A 290 -4.08 19.63 -0.33
C PHE A 290 -5.35 19.36 0.49
N ILE A 291 -5.73 18.09 0.61
CA ILE A 291 -6.95 17.68 1.33
C ILE A 291 -6.68 16.89 2.61
N GLY A 292 -5.43 16.55 2.86
CA GLY A 292 -5.01 15.80 4.04
C GLY A 292 -3.84 14.89 3.74
N HIS A 293 -3.36 14.28 4.79
CA HIS A 293 -2.38 13.21 4.63
C HIS A 293 -3.14 11.99 4.14
N GLY A 294 -2.75 11.50 3.01
CA GLY A 294 -3.04 10.14 2.62
C GLY A 294 -2.47 9.30 3.71
N VAL A 295 -3.32 8.41 4.15
CA VAL A 295 -2.93 7.40 5.05
C VAL A 295 -1.71 6.72 4.39
N LEU A 296 -0.51 7.22 4.66
CA LEU A 296 0.39 6.30 5.30
C LEU A 296 -0.41 5.98 6.48
N GLU A 297 -1.18 5.01 6.28
CA GLU A 297 -1.80 4.41 7.34
C GLU A 297 -0.75 4.10 8.25
N GLN A 298 -0.78 4.91 8.95
CA GLN A 298 -0.04 5.31 9.93
C GLN A 298 -0.19 4.36 10.88
N GLU A 299 0.69 4.05 10.80
CA GLU A 299 1.76 4.34 11.48
C GLU A 299 1.70 4.42 12.94
#